data_65d0b07a0cff16c0e7f5516c2bee06d5
#
_entry.id   65d0b07a0cff16c0e7f5516c2bee06d5
#
_cell.length_a   1.000
_cell.length_b   1.000
_cell.length_c   1.000
_cell.angle_alpha   90.00
_cell.angle_beta   90.00
_cell.angle_gamma   90.00
#
_symmetry.space_group_name_H-M   'P 1'
#
loop_
_entity.id
_entity.type
_entity.pdbx_description
1 polymer ?
#
loop_
_entity_poly.entity_id
_entity_poly.type
_entity_poly.pdbx_seq_one_letter_code
_entity_poly.pdbx_strand_id
1 'polypeptide(L)'
;MKESYFMGIDTGTNSSKGVLINSQGEIIAEHTTEHAMTNPAPGHYEHDADKDWWGDLCIISNALIEKSKVSPSDIKAIGTSALGADCLPVDDQCRPLRKAILYGIDARATDEIEQLTEMYGEEQIRQWYGRPLCSSDVMPKILWIKNKEPDIYAKTHKFLTGSSFIAAKLTGNYVVDRFLGLASFNPLYFNDGTPNPETCLPICRPDQLAEVKEANDIAGYVTETASKETGLAVGTPVIVGTDDSGAEAISTGVVAPGKMMIQFGSSIYMILGTKELVDDERLWREEFIVPGLCDISAGTNAAGSLTRSEERRVG
;
A
#
# COMPACT_ATOMS: atom_id res chain seq x y z
N MET A 1 -32.45 -16.51 0.92
CA MET A 1 -31.29 -16.08 1.77
C MET A 1 -31.16 -14.59 1.60
N LYS A 2 -30.80 -13.84 2.65
CA LYS A 2 -30.55 -12.40 2.53
C LYS A 2 -29.30 -12.22 1.67
N GLU A 3 -29.31 -11.29 0.73
CA GLU A 3 -28.19 -11.04 -0.16
C GLU A 3 -27.00 -10.50 0.63
N SER A 4 -25.79 -10.89 0.29
CA SER A 4 -24.55 -10.46 0.93
C SER A 4 -23.79 -9.53 0.00
N TYR A 5 -23.23 -8.45 0.57
CA TYR A 5 -22.49 -7.44 -0.18
C TYR A 5 -21.08 -7.30 0.38
N PHE A 6 -20.17 -6.84 -0.47
CA PHE A 6 -18.77 -6.62 -0.13
C PHE A 6 -18.34 -5.26 -0.68
N MET A 7 -17.61 -4.51 0.12
CA MET A 7 -17.11 -3.19 -0.27
C MET A 7 -15.60 -3.27 -0.53
N GLY A 8 -15.17 -2.78 -1.69
CA GLY A 8 -13.76 -2.59 -2.04
C GLY A 8 -13.47 -1.11 -2.25
N ILE A 9 -12.39 -0.59 -1.67
CA ILE A 9 -11.96 0.80 -1.87
C ILE A 9 -10.46 0.80 -2.17
N ASP A 10 -10.09 1.44 -3.29
CA ASP A 10 -8.74 1.66 -3.73
C ASP A 10 -8.37 3.14 -3.59
N THR A 11 -7.22 3.41 -2.98
CA THR A 11 -6.68 4.76 -2.81
C THR A 11 -5.43 4.92 -3.70
N GLY A 12 -5.62 5.55 -4.85
CA GLY A 12 -4.55 5.76 -5.82
C GLY A 12 -3.85 7.12 -5.67
N THR A 13 -3.02 7.46 -6.65
CA THR A 13 -2.18 8.67 -6.63
C THR A 13 -2.97 9.97 -6.79
N ASN A 14 -4.04 9.98 -7.57
CA ASN A 14 -4.82 11.19 -7.89
C ASN A 14 -6.33 11.03 -7.62
N SER A 15 -6.75 9.87 -7.18
CA SER A 15 -8.14 9.60 -6.86
C SER A 15 -8.28 8.33 -6.04
N SER A 16 -9.31 8.30 -5.21
CA SER A 16 -9.78 7.07 -4.56
C SER A 16 -11.04 6.58 -5.26
N LYS A 17 -11.20 5.26 -5.37
CA LYS A 17 -12.32 4.60 -6.05
C LYS A 17 -12.89 3.52 -5.16
N GLY A 18 -14.20 3.37 -5.15
CA GLY A 18 -14.86 2.30 -4.42
C GLY A 18 -15.99 1.66 -5.18
N VAL A 19 -16.17 0.38 -4.90
CA VAL A 19 -17.26 -0.43 -5.43
C VAL A 19 -17.96 -1.19 -4.31
N LEU A 20 -19.26 -1.36 -4.46
CA LEU A 20 -20.07 -2.31 -3.68
C LEU A 20 -20.52 -3.41 -4.63
N ILE A 21 -20.19 -4.65 -4.32
CA ILE A 21 -20.54 -5.82 -5.12
C ILE A 21 -21.44 -6.76 -4.33
N ASN A 22 -22.25 -7.56 -5.01
CA ASN A 22 -22.98 -8.67 -4.41
C ASN A 22 -22.15 -9.98 -4.42
N SER A 23 -22.71 -11.05 -3.86
CA SER A 23 -22.06 -12.37 -3.81
C SER A 23 -21.86 -13.04 -5.18
N GLN A 24 -22.44 -12.52 -6.25
CA GLN A 24 -22.27 -12.94 -7.65
C GLN A 24 -21.17 -12.16 -8.37
N GLY A 25 -20.57 -11.12 -7.70
CA GLY A 25 -19.57 -10.24 -8.30
C GLY A 25 -20.17 -9.12 -9.15
N GLU A 26 -21.49 -8.90 -9.10
CA GLU A 26 -22.13 -7.79 -9.82
C GLU A 26 -21.91 -6.48 -9.06
N ILE A 27 -21.51 -5.43 -9.80
CA ILE A 27 -21.34 -4.08 -9.25
C ILE A 27 -22.72 -3.46 -8.98
N ILE A 28 -23.00 -3.18 -7.72
CA ILE A 28 -24.27 -2.58 -7.28
C ILE A 28 -24.17 -1.05 -7.21
N ALA A 29 -23.00 -0.54 -6.81
CA ALA A 29 -22.73 0.89 -6.77
C ALA A 29 -21.22 1.12 -6.93
N GLU A 30 -20.87 2.29 -7.49
CA GLU A 30 -19.50 2.77 -7.59
C GLU A 30 -19.43 4.26 -7.25
N HIS A 31 -18.27 4.68 -6.75
CA HIS A 31 -17.98 6.08 -6.49
C HIS A 31 -16.49 6.36 -6.62
N THR A 32 -16.15 7.57 -7.09
CA THR A 32 -14.78 8.05 -7.22
C THR A 32 -14.68 9.44 -6.59
N THR A 33 -13.60 9.68 -5.86
CA THR A 33 -13.24 10.98 -5.28
C THR A 33 -11.85 11.37 -5.78
N GLU A 34 -11.72 12.58 -6.30
CA GLU A 34 -10.44 13.11 -6.78
C GLU A 34 -9.68 13.78 -5.64
N HIS A 35 -8.38 13.59 -5.61
CA HIS A 35 -7.44 14.32 -4.75
C HIS A 35 -6.15 14.62 -5.52
N ALA A 36 -5.21 15.31 -4.91
CA ALA A 36 -3.96 15.67 -5.56
C ALA A 36 -2.77 15.52 -4.61
N MET A 37 -1.68 15.00 -5.16
CA MET A 37 -0.39 15.03 -4.46
C MET A 37 0.06 16.45 -4.18
N THR A 38 0.75 16.65 -3.06
CA THR A 38 1.50 17.87 -2.79
C THR A 38 2.98 17.64 -3.11
N ASN A 39 3.62 18.66 -3.68
CA ASN A 39 5.06 18.65 -3.99
C ASN A 39 5.73 19.82 -3.24
N PRO A 40 6.11 19.62 -1.96
CA PRO A 40 6.67 20.70 -1.13
C PRO A 40 8.09 21.13 -1.55
N ALA A 41 8.83 20.25 -2.23
CA ALA A 41 10.16 20.51 -2.77
C ALA A 41 10.42 19.59 -3.97
N PRO A 42 11.39 19.89 -4.85
CA PRO A 42 11.77 19.00 -5.95
C PRO A 42 12.05 17.58 -5.47
N GLY A 43 11.39 16.60 -6.09
CA GLY A 43 11.52 15.18 -5.74
C GLY A 43 10.78 14.75 -4.46
N HIS A 44 10.05 15.64 -3.79
CA HIS A 44 9.22 15.31 -2.64
C HIS A 44 7.75 15.23 -3.04
N TYR A 45 7.10 14.12 -2.76
CA TYR A 45 5.69 13.88 -3.09
C TYR A 45 4.94 13.35 -1.87
N GLU A 46 3.84 13.99 -1.51
CA GLU A 46 3.15 13.72 -0.26
C GLU A 46 1.63 13.70 -0.43
N HIS A 47 0.97 12.84 0.35
CA HIS A 47 -0.48 12.88 0.61
C HIS A 47 -0.77 13.25 2.06
N ASP A 48 -1.88 13.93 2.26
CA ASP A 48 -2.48 14.13 3.57
C ASP A 48 -3.35 12.91 3.90
N ALA A 49 -2.82 12.00 4.73
CA ALA A 49 -3.47 10.72 4.97
C ALA A 49 -4.86 10.84 5.63
N ASP A 50 -5.08 11.85 6.50
CA ASP A 50 -6.39 12.07 7.10
C ASP A 50 -7.40 12.61 6.08
N LYS A 51 -6.96 13.44 5.13
CA LYS A 51 -7.82 14.03 4.12
C LYS A 51 -7.98 13.13 2.89
N ASP A 52 -6.83 12.74 2.28
CA ASP A 52 -6.82 12.11 0.95
C ASP A 52 -7.05 10.60 1.02
N TRP A 53 -6.76 9.94 2.16
CA TRP A 53 -6.99 8.50 2.35
C TRP A 53 -8.21 8.21 3.20
N TRP A 54 -8.21 8.65 4.48
CA TRP A 54 -9.32 8.41 5.37
C TRP A 54 -10.58 9.21 4.98
N GLY A 55 -10.42 10.48 4.63
CA GLY A 55 -11.51 11.35 4.19
C GLY A 55 -12.19 10.82 2.94
N ASP A 56 -11.40 10.41 1.94
CA ASP A 56 -11.93 9.80 0.72
C ASP A 56 -12.67 8.50 1.01
N LEU A 57 -12.11 7.62 1.86
CA LEU A 57 -12.79 6.39 2.26
C LEU A 57 -14.14 6.69 2.90
N CYS A 58 -14.21 7.67 3.79
CA CYS A 58 -15.47 8.07 4.42
C CYS A 58 -16.49 8.60 3.39
N ILE A 59 -16.06 9.43 2.44
CA ILE A 59 -16.93 9.94 1.37
C ILE A 59 -17.43 8.79 0.50
N ILE A 60 -16.54 7.91 0.07
CA ILE A 60 -16.85 6.80 -0.83
C ILE A 60 -17.78 5.80 -0.16
N SER A 61 -17.49 5.37 1.06
CA SER A 61 -18.33 4.38 1.77
C SER A 61 -19.75 4.89 2.00
N ASN A 62 -19.91 6.13 2.45
CA ASN A 62 -21.24 6.75 2.60
C ASN A 62 -21.96 6.87 1.25
N ALA A 63 -21.26 7.28 0.18
CA ALA A 63 -21.88 7.39 -1.16
C ALA A 63 -22.30 6.03 -1.72
N LEU A 64 -21.52 4.97 -1.51
CA LEU A 64 -21.87 3.61 -1.94
C LEU A 64 -23.12 3.09 -1.21
N ILE A 65 -23.19 3.30 0.11
CA ILE A 65 -24.37 2.92 0.92
C ILE A 65 -25.61 3.71 0.47
N GLU A 66 -25.46 5.02 0.26
CA GLU A 66 -26.56 5.87 -0.18
C GLU A 66 -27.08 5.50 -1.57
N LYS A 67 -26.19 5.32 -2.55
CA LYS A 67 -26.55 4.97 -3.94
C LYS A 67 -27.18 3.60 -4.05
N SER A 68 -26.63 2.59 -3.36
CA SER A 68 -27.10 1.21 -3.42
C SER A 68 -28.39 0.97 -2.65
N LYS A 69 -28.70 1.80 -1.65
CA LYS A 69 -29.77 1.56 -0.66
C LYS A 69 -29.61 0.25 0.12
N VAL A 70 -28.43 -0.36 0.10
CA VAL A 70 -28.10 -1.57 0.86
C VAL A 70 -28.01 -1.21 2.35
N SER A 71 -28.55 -2.06 3.21
CA SER A 71 -28.37 -1.87 4.65
C SER A 71 -26.90 -2.08 5.02
N PRO A 72 -26.28 -1.20 5.82
CA PRO A 72 -24.89 -1.41 6.27
C PRO A 72 -24.65 -2.78 6.92
N SER A 73 -25.66 -3.38 7.57
CA SER A 73 -25.58 -4.72 8.18
C SER A 73 -25.51 -5.86 7.16
N ASP A 74 -25.80 -5.58 5.89
CA ASP A 74 -25.71 -6.56 4.80
C ASP A 74 -24.36 -6.52 4.07
N ILE A 75 -23.52 -5.54 4.37
CA ILE A 75 -22.10 -5.49 3.95
C ILE A 75 -21.31 -6.42 4.87
N LYS A 76 -20.80 -7.52 4.32
CA LYS A 76 -20.20 -8.63 5.07
C LYS A 76 -18.70 -8.48 5.27
N ALA A 77 -18.02 -7.68 4.44
CA ALA A 77 -16.63 -7.31 4.63
C ALA A 77 -16.30 -6.03 3.85
N ILE A 78 -15.26 -5.35 4.30
CA ILE A 78 -14.58 -4.30 3.55
C ILE A 78 -13.12 -4.70 3.32
N GLY A 79 -12.63 -4.50 2.09
CA GLY A 79 -11.22 -4.61 1.73
C GLY A 79 -10.73 -3.30 1.13
N THR A 80 -9.46 -2.97 1.39
CA THR A 80 -8.83 -1.77 0.86
C THR A 80 -7.51 -2.07 0.18
N SER A 81 -7.23 -1.36 -0.90
CA SER A 81 -5.91 -1.22 -1.48
C SER A 81 -5.50 0.25 -1.45
N ALA A 82 -4.20 0.46 -1.48
CA ALA A 82 -3.66 1.82 -1.57
C ALA A 82 -2.35 1.80 -2.35
N LEU A 83 -1.96 2.95 -2.87
CA LEU A 83 -0.65 3.07 -3.50
C LEU A 83 0.44 2.57 -2.53
N GLY A 84 1.38 1.81 -3.03
CA GLY A 84 2.46 1.18 -2.25
C GLY A 84 3.84 1.53 -2.78
N ALA A 85 4.92 1.55 -1.99
CA ALA A 85 4.94 1.48 -0.56
C ALA A 85 5.20 2.86 0.05
N ASP A 86 4.18 3.40 0.66
CA ASP A 86 4.27 4.70 1.32
C ASP A 86 4.90 4.57 2.71
N CYS A 87 5.32 5.72 3.27
CA CYS A 87 5.80 5.79 4.65
C CYS A 87 5.06 6.88 5.42
N LEU A 88 4.21 6.47 6.34
CA LEU A 88 3.42 7.35 7.20
C LEU A 88 3.74 7.09 8.68
N PRO A 89 4.42 8.01 9.38
CA PRO A 89 4.55 7.94 10.83
C PRO A 89 3.25 8.39 11.51
N VAL A 90 2.74 7.58 12.43
CA VAL A 90 1.57 7.89 13.24
C VAL A 90 1.88 7.82 14.74
N ASP A 91 1.12 8.55 15.56
CA ASP A 91 1.16 8.44 17.00
C ASP A 91 0.35 7.24 17.54
N ASP A 92 0.29 7.09 18.86
CA ASP A 92 -0.43 6.00 19.55
C ASP A 92 -1.96 6.05 19.41
N GLN A 93 -2.51 7.14 18.85
CA GLN A 93 -3.91 7.32 18.53
C GLN A 93 -4.17 7.22 17.01
N CYS A 94 -3.21 6.70 16.24
CA CYS A 94 -3.25 6.61 14.78
C CYS A 94 -3.44 7.98 14.09
N ARG A 95 -2.92 9.06 14.68
CA ARG A 95 -2.93 10.38 14.04
C ARG A 95 -1.64 10.56 13.26
N PRO A 96 -1.71 10.95 11.98
CA PRO A 96 -0.52 11.28 11.20
C PRO A 96 0.32 12.38 11.87
N LEU A 97 1.61 12.14 12.03
CA LEU A 97 2.56 13.11 12.57
C LEU A 97 3.11 14.06 11.51
N ARG A 98 2.92 13.69 10.26
CA ARG A 98 3.23 14.45 9.05
C ARG A 98 2.43 13.88 7.88
N LYS A 99 2.48 14.55 6.71
CA LYS A 99 1.99 13.97 5.45
C LYS A 99 2.81 12.72 5.09
N ALA A 100 2.16 11.74 4.45
CA ALA A 100 2.79 10.52 3.99
C ALA A 100 3.85 10.80 2.93
N ILE A 101 5.01 10.15 3.01
CA ILE A 101 6.00 10.10 1.94
C ILE A 101 5.54 9.01 0.96
N LEU A 102 5.30 9.39 -0.29
CA LEU A 102 4.75 8.48 -1.27
C LEU A 102 5.80 7.47 -1.77
N TYR A 103 5.33 6.45 -2.47
CA TYR A 103 6.08 5.34 -3.04
C TYR A 103 7.30 5.79 -3.88
N GLY A 104 7.69 5.05 -4.92
CA GLY A 104 8.91 5.26 -5.70
C GLY A 104 9.06 6.59 -6.45
N ILE A 105 8.00 7.42 -6.51
CA ILE A 105 8.09 8.76 -7.10
C ILE A 105 8.77 9.79 -6.19
N ASP A 106 8.79 9.53 -4.87
CA ASP A 106 9.47 10.40 -3.90
C ASP A 106 10.93 10.02 -3.78
N ALA A 107 11.82 10.93 -4.12
CA ALA A 107 13.26 10.72 -4.14
C ALA A 107 14.01 11.39 -2.98
N ARG A 108 13.29 11.85 -1.91
CA ARG A 108 13.90 12.59 -0.80
C ARG A 108 14.96 11.82 -0.03
N ALA A 109 14.86 10.50 0.05
CA ALA A 109 15.72 9.64 0.84
C ALA A 109 16.97 9.14 0.07
N THR A 110 17.41 9.85 -0.97
CA THR A 110 18.58 9.46 -1.78
C THR A 110 19.86 9.41 -0.93
N ASP A 111 20.09 10.39 -0.04
CA ASP A 111 21.23 10.38 0.87
C ASP A 111 21.19 9.16 1.83
N GLU A 112 20.01 8.79 2.27
CA GLU A 112 19.81 7.64 3.15
C GLU A 112 19.96 6.31 2.43
N ILE A 113 19.66 6.24 1.12
CA ILE A 113 19.99 5.07 0.28
C ILE A 113 21.49 4.89 0.21
N GLU A 114 22.26 5.96 -0.02
CA GLU A 114 23.73 5.91 -0.02
C GLU A 114 24.26 5.52 1.36
N GLN A 115 23.75 6.12 2.44
CA GLN A 115 24.14 5.80 3.83
C GLN A 115 23.88 4.32 4.15
N LEU A 116 22.74 3.76 3.75
CA LEU A 116 22.42 2.35 3.99
C LEU A 116 23.29 1.42 3.14
N THR A 117 23.60 1.82 1.91
CA THR A 117 24.50 1.07 1.03
C THR A 117 25.92 1.02 1.59
N GLU A 118 26.42 2.12 2.16
CA GLU A 118 27.70 2.15 2.87
C GLU A 118 27.67 1.30 4.15
N MET A 119 26.57 1.35 4.91
CA MET A 119 26.42 0.63 6.18
C MET A 119 26.40 -0.88 6.01
N TYR A 120 25.65 -1.39 5.05
CA TYR A 120 25.42 -2.83 4.87
C TYR A 120 26.24 -3.45 3.75
N GLY A 121 26.70 -2.67 2.79
CA GLY A 121 27.37 -3.11 1.58
C GLY A 121 26.40 -3.55 0.49
N GLU A 122 26.79 -3.32 -0.78
CA GLU A 122 25.97 -3.64 -1.96
C GLU A 122 25.57 -5.12 -2.02
N GLU A 123 26.51 -6.03 -1.67
CA GLU A 123 26.29 -7.47 -1.69
C GLU A 123 25.17 -7.89 -0.72
N GLN A 124 25.17 -7.37 0.51
CA GLN A 124 24.15 -7.66 1.50
C GLN A 124 22.78 -7.11 1.07
N ILE A 125 22.74 -5.91 0.49
CA ILE A 125 21.51 -5.33 -0.04
C ILE A 125 20.96 -6.17 -1.19
N ARG A 126 21.80 -6.65 -2.10
CA ARG A 126 21.41 -7.55 -3.19
C ARG A 126 20.88 -8.89 -2.68
N GLN A 127 21.43 -9.41 -1.59
CA GLN A 127 20.89 -10.62 -0.95
C GLN A 127 19.47 -10.40 -0.43
N TRP A 128 19.21 -9.24 0.16
CA TRP A 128 17.87 -8.92 0.69
C TRP A 128 16.85 -8.63 -0.41
N TYR A 129 17.18 -7.76 -1.34
CA TYR A 129 16.21 -7.21 -2.31
C TYR A 129 16.32 -7.82 -3.71
N GLY A 130 17.40 -8.56 -4.01
CA GLY A 130 17.71 -9.00 -5.38
C GLY A 130 18.22 -7.87 -6.29
N ARG A 131 18.26 -6.63 -5.81
CA ARG A 131 18.59 -5.40 -6.53
C ARG A 131 19.20 -4.35 -5.58
N PRO A 132 19.77 -3.26 -6.10
CA PRO A 132 20.11 -2.10 -5.27
C PRO A 132 18.88 -1.47 -4.61
N LEU A 133 19.07 -0.77 -3.49
CA LEU A 133 18.03 0.06 -2.87
C LEU A 133 17.55 1.14 -3.84
N CYS A 134 16.27 1.47 -3.77
CA CYS A 134 15.68 2.53 -4.55
C CYS A 134 14.61 3.32 -3.76
N SER A 135 14.05 4.34 -4.39
CA SER A 135 13.02 5.19 -3.78
C SER A 135 11.69 4.49 -3.44
N SER A 136 11.47 3.27 -3.96
CA SER A 136 10.30 2.46 -3.58
C SER A 136 10.44 1.79 -2.22
N ASP A 137 11.66 1.67 -1.68
CA ASP A 137 11.90 1.01 -0.40
C ASP A 137 11.52 1.91 0.78
N VAL A 138 10.91 1.31 1.82
CA VAL A 138 10.44 2.06 3.00
C VAL A 138 11.56 2.33 3.99
N MET A 139 12.53 1.43 4.11
CA MET A 139 13.65 1.56 5.04
C MET A 139 14.41 2.90 4.90
N PRO A 140 14.79 3.38 3.70
CA PRO A 140 15.40 4.69 3.52
C PRO A 140 14.51 5.86 3.96
N LYS A 141 13.19 5.77 3.73
CA LYS A 141 12.23 6.81 4.14
C LYS A 141 12.11 6.92 5.65
N ILE A 142 12.10 5.79 6.36
CA ILE A 142 12.12 5.78 7.83
C ILE A 142 13.42 6.41 8.34
N LEU A 143 14.57 6.07 7.75
CA LEU A 143 15.85 6.64 8.13
C LEU A 143 15.90 8.16 7.85
N TRP A 144 15.32 8.60 6.73
CA TRP A 144 15.17 10.02 6.42
C TRP A 144 14.37 10.76 7.50
N ILE A 145 13.24 10.20 7.94
CA ILE A 145 12.45 10.79 9.05
C ILE A 145 13.28 10.85 10.32
N LYS A 146 14.04 9.80 10.64
CA LYS A 146 14.94 9.77 11.80
C LYS A 146 16.01 10.84 11.73
N ASN A 147 16.63 11.06 10.56
CA ASN A 147 17.73 11.98 10.36
C ASN A 147 17.28 13.44 10.24
N LYS A 148 16.21 13.69 9.48
CA LYS A 148 15.78 15.05 9.13
C LYS A 148 14.64 15.58 10.01
N GLU A 149 13.83 14.68 10.60
CA GLU A 149 12.68 15.02 11.43
C GLU A 149 12.69 14.24 12.78
N PRO A 150 13.75 14.39 13.60
CA PRO A 150 13.95 13.56 14.80
C PRO A 150 12.84 13.71 15.83
N ASP A 151 12.17 14.85 15.90
CA ASP A 151 11.04 15.07 16.82
C ASP A 151 9.79 14.28 16.38
N ILE A 152 9.58 14.11 15.07
CA ILE A 152 8.52 13.25 14.50
C ILE A 152 8.88 11.80 14.78
N TYR A 153 10.11 11.39 14.45
CA TYR A 153 10.59 10.03 14.72
C TYR A 153 10.42 9.63 16.19
N ALA A 154 10.78 10.51 17.13
CA ALA A 154 10.69 10.24 18.57
C ALA A 154 9.24 10.00 19.03
N LYS A 155 8.26 10.67 18.42
CA LYS A 155 6.82 10.55 18.71
C LYS A 155 6.15 9.43 17.95
N THR A 156 6.82 8.84 16.94
CA THR A 156 6.23 7.81 16.10
C THR A 156 5.97 6.54 16.90
N HIS A 157 4.71 6.15 16.94
CA HIS A 157 4.26 4.86 17.45
C HIS A 157 4.39 3.77 16.39
N LYS A 158 3.94 4.03 15.16
CA LYS A 158 4.01 3.10 14.02
C LYS A 158 4.39 3.81 12.72
N PHE A 159 5.12 3.09 11.86
CA PHE A 159 5.28 3.43 10.45
C PHE A 159 4.31 2.58 9.64
N LEU A 160 3.42 3.21 8.87
CA LEU A 160 2.34 2.54 8.14
C LEU A 160 2.40 2.85 6.64
N THR A 161 1.89 1.92 5.83
CA THR A 161 1.50 2.15 4.44
C THR A 161 0.08 2.72 4.34
N GLY A 162 -0.39 3.06 3.15
CA GLY A 162 -1.75 3.57 2.95
C GLY A 162 -2.82 2.57 3.40
N SER A 163 -2.75 1.31 2.93
CA SER A 163 -3.68 0.25 3.33
C SER A 163 -3.63 -0.05 4.83
N SER A 164 -2.41 -0.09 5.41
CA SER A 164 -2.21 -0.28 6.86
C SER A 164 -2.82 0.82 7.71
N PHE A 165 -2.70 2.08 7.28
CA PHE A 165 -3.32 3.23 7.95
C PHE A 165 -4.84 3.14 7.92
N ILE A 166 -5.42 2.81 6.77
CA ILE A 166 -6.86 2.66 6.62
C ILE A 166 -7.37 1.51 7.51
N ALA A 167 -6.69 0.37 7.51
CA ALA A 167 -7.02 -0.76 8.38
C ALA A 167 -6.98 -0.35 9.87
N ALA A 168 -5.94 0.40 10.28
CA ALA A 168 -5.81 0.90 11.65
C ALA A 168 -6.92 1.89 12.02
N LYS A 169 -7.30 2.81 11.14
CA LYS A 169 -8.42 3.76 11.34
C LYS A 169 -9.75 3.03 11.48
N LEU A 170 -9.98 1.97 10.71
CA LEU A 170 -11.23 1.19 10.76
C LEU A 170 -11.32 0.33 12.02
N THR A 171 -10.20 -0.26 12.47
CA THR A 171 -10.22 -1.37 13.45
C THR A 171 -9.51 -1.06 14.77
N GLY A 172 -8.59 -0.11 14.78
CA GLY A 172 -7.66 0.13 15.90
C GLY A 172 -6.45 -0.81 15.91
N ASN A 173 -6.30 -1.72 14.97
CA ASN A 173 -5.19 -2.67 14.87
C ASN A 173 -4.17 -2.23 13.83
N TYR A 174 -2.89 -2.33 14.18
CA TYR A 174 -1.78 -1.96 13.31
C TYR A 174 -1.24 -3.21 12.59
N VAL A 175 -1.65 -3.41 11.36
CA VAL A 175 -1.28 -4.55 10.53
C VAL A 175 -0.67 -4.08 9.20
N VAL A 176 0.17 -4.91 8.60
CA VAL A 176 0.66 -4.75 7.23
C VAL A 176 0.54 -6.11 6.53
N ASP A 177 0.16 -6.10 5.27
CA ASP A 177 0.13 -7.34 4.51
C ASP A 177 1.55 -7.90 4.27
N ARG A 178 1.63 -9.24 4.17
CA ARG A 178 2.89 -9.94 4.02
C ARG A 178 3.65 -9.52 2.76
N PHE A 179 2.93 -9.25 1.68
CA PHE A 179 3.52 -8.80 0.42
C PHE A 179 4.33 -7.51 0.62
N LEU A 180 3.70 -6.42 1.11
CA LEU A 180 4.41 -5.17 1.39
C LEU A 180 5.39 -5.29 2.56
N GLY A 181 5.01 -6.00 3.62
CA GLY A 181 5.84 -6.15 4.81
C GLY A 181 7.18 -6.82 4.53
N LEU A 182 7.22 -7.85 3.69
CA LEU A 182 8.46 -8.57 3.38
C LEU A 182 9.19 -8.03 2.16
N ALA A 183 8.52 -7.32 1.26
CA ALA A 183 9.16 -6.68 0.11
C ALA A 183 9.66 -5.28 0.44
N SER A 184 8.76 -4.36 0.75
CA SER A 184 9.05 -2.93 0.86
C SER A 184 9.69 -2.54 2.20
N PHE A 185 9.42 -3.27 3.29
CA PHE A 185 10.07 -3.09 4.59
C PHE A 185 11.27 -4.01 4.81
N ASN A 186 11.65 -4.80 3.80
CA ASN A 186 12.84 -5.65 3.91
C ASN A 186 14.08 -4.79 4.28
N PRO A 187 14.99 -5.25 5.12
CA PRO A 187 15.01 -6.48 5.92
C PRO A 187 14.52 -6.26 7.38
N LEU A 188 13.63 -5.29 7.62
CA LEU A 188 13.16 -4.94 8.97
C LEU A 188 12.32 -6.04 9.62
N TYR A 189 11.85 -7.01 8.81
CA TYR A 189 11.20 -8.22 9.28
C TYR A 189 12.02 -9.47 8.90
N PHE A 190 11.90 -10.50 9.72
CA PHE A 190 12.27 -11.87 9.32
C PHE A 190 11.22 -12.44 8.35
N ASN A 191 11.56 -13.52 7.65
CA ASN A 191 10.64 -14.18 6.72
C ASN A 191 9.36 -14.72 7.38
N ASP A 192 9.33 -14.90 8.70
CA ASP A 192 8.13 -15.27 9.44
C ASP A 192 7.23 -14.08 9.79
N GLY A 193 7.62 -12.87 9.41
CA GLY A 193 6.88 -11.62 9.67
C GLY A 193 7.16 -11.00 11.03
N THR A 194 8.06 -11.57 11.85
CA THR A 194 8.47 -10.93 13.10
C THR A 194 9.51 -9.83 12.85
N PRO A 195 9.48 -8.71 13.60
CA PRO A 195 10.50 -7.68 13.46
C PRO A 195 11.91 -8.22 13.70
N ASN A 196 12.85 -7.86 12.85
CA ASN A 196 14.26 -8.23 12.96
C ASN A 196 15.05 -7.14 13.75
N PRO A 197 15.39 -7.37 15.03
CA PRO A 197 16.04 -6.35 15.84
C PRO A 197 17.41 -5.91 15.31
N GLU A 198 18.15 -6.79 14.65
CA GLU A 198 19.50 -6.49 14.15
C GLU A 198 19.49 -5.45 13.04
N THR A 199 18.50 -5.54 12.14
CA THR A 199 18.35 -4.59 11.03
C THR A 199 17.46 -3.40 11.40
N CYS A 200 16.52 -3.57 12.35
CA CYS A 200 15.68 -2.49 12.83
C CYS A 200 16.46 -1.41 13.58
N LEU A 201 17.25 -1.78 14.59
CA LEU A 201 17.80 -0.82 15.56
C LEU A 201 18.58 0.36 14.95
N PRO A 202 19.36 0.22 13.87
CA PRO A 202 19.94 1.36 13.19
C PRO A 202 18.91 2.31 12.57
N ILE A 203 17.74 1.81 12.18
CA ILE A 203 16.71 2.49 11.38
C ILE A 203 15.53 2.93 12.25
N CYS A 204 14.87 1.99 12.93
CA CYS A 204 13.70 2.19 13.78
C CYS A 204 13.74 1.25 14.99
N ARG A 205 12.82 1.44 15.92
CA ARG A 205 12.56 0.45 16.96
C ARG A 205 11.67 -0.67 16.44
N PRO A 206 11.90 -1.94 16.82
CA PRO A 206 11.02 -3.04 16.40
C PRO A 206 9.53 -2.83 16.72
N ASP A 207 9.23 -2.15 17.83
CA ASP A 207 7.86 -1.81 18.24
C ASP A 207 7.18 -0.75 17.35
N GLN A 208 7.93 -0.04 16.49
CA GLN A 208 7.37 0.90 15.51
C GLN A 208 6.87 0.21 14.23
N LEU A 209 7.11 -1.08 14.08
CA LEU A 209 6.62 -1.86 12.94
C LEU A 209 5.24 -2.44 13.23
N ALA A 210 4.40 -2.59 12.17
CA ALA A 210 3.08 -3.21 12.25
C ALA A 210 3.19 -4.75 12.32
N GLU A 211 2.13 -5.44 12.72
CA GLU A 211 2.05 -6.91 12.67
C GLU A 211 1.85 -7.36 11.23
N VAL A 212 2.68 -8.30 10.76
CA VAL A 212 2.54 -8.87 9.40
C VAL A 212 1.46 -9.94 9.39
N LYS A 213 0.54 -9.85 8.44
CA LYS A 213 -0.54 -10.81 8.19
C LYS A 213 -0.74 -11.06 6.70
N GLU A 214 -1.47 -12.10 6.32
CA GLU A 214 -1.87 -12.29 4.93
C GLU A 214 -2.88 -11.19 4.52
N ALA A 215 -2.84 -10.76 3.27
CA ALA A 215 -3.69 -9.65 2.78
C ALA A 215 -5.19 -9.91 2.95
N ASN A 216 -5.61 -11.18 2.90
CA ASN A 216 -7.00 -11.63 3.08
C ASN A 216 -7.35 -12.03 4.51
N ASP A 217 -6.43 -11.95 5.46
CA ASP A 217 -6.72 -12.14 6.87
C ASP A 217 -7.62 -11.00 7.41
N ILE A 218 -8.33 -11.28 8.48
CA ILE A 218 -9.10 -10.28 9.18
C ILE A 218 -8.16 -9.41 10.02
N ALA A 219 -8.02 -8.14 9.64
CA ALA A 219 -7.30 -7.12 10.41
C ALA A 219 -8.03 -6.79 11.73
N GLY A 220 -9.34 -6.85 11.70
CA GLY A 220 -10.24 -6.53 12.80
C GLY A 220 -11.65 -6.24 12.31
N TYR A 221 -12.36 -5.47 13.10
CA TYR A 221 -13.76 -5.15 12.86
C TYR A 221 -13.98 -3.64 12.97
N VAL A 222 -14.91 -3.11 12.17
CA VAL A 222 -15.25 -1.69 12.19
C VAL A 222 -15.66 -1.27 13.61
N THR A 223 -14.96 -0.28 14.16
CA THR A 223 -15.20 0.28 15.49
C THR A 223 -16.41 1.22 15.50
N GLU A 224 -16.90 1.60 16.68
CA GLU A 224 -17.97 2.60 16.81
C GLU A 224 -17.58 3.96 16.22
N THR A 225 -16.32 4.37 16.38
CA THR A 225 -15.82 5.63 15.84
C THR A 225 -15.80 5.57 14.31
N ALA A 226 -15.19 4.54 13.74
CA ALA A 226 -15.15 4.35 12.29
C ALA A 226 -16.56 4.24 11.68
N SER A 227 -17.47 3.52 12.34
CA SER A 227 -18.87 3.39 11.91
C SER A 227 -19.58 4.74 11.76
N LYS A 228 -19.37 5.67 12.69
CA LYS A 228 -19.97 7.01 12.64
C LYS A 228 -19.49 7.84 11.46
N GLU A 229 -18.24 7.68 11.05
CA GLU A 229 -17.64 8.43 9.96
C GLU A 229 -17.92 7.79 8.59
N THR A 230 -17.88 6.46 8.52
CA THR A 230 -17.97 5.70 7.26
C THR A 230 -19.37 5.24 6.89
N GLY A 231 -20.31 5.25 7.84
CA GLY A 231 -21.65 4.65 7.65
C GLY A 231 -21.68 3.12 7.65
N LEU A 232 -20.53 2.44 7.77
CA LEU A 232 -20.46 0.98 7.88
C LEU A 232 -21.04 0.51 9.23
N ALA A 233 -21.57 -0.69 9.30
CA ALA A 233 -22.06 -1.26 10.56
C ALA A 233 -20.87 -1.57 11.50
N VAL A 234 -21.04 -1.27 12.79
CA VAL A 234 -20.09 -1.74 13.83
C VAL A 234 -19.96 -3.25 13.75
N GLY A 235 -18.73 -3.76 13.79
CA GLY A 235 -18.46 -5.18 13.72
C GLY A 235 -18.38 -5.73 12.29
N THR A 236 -18.48 -4.91 11.23
CA THR A 236 -18.17 -5.36 9.86
C THR A 236 -16.70 -5.79 9.79
N PRO A 237 -16.40 -7.00 9.29
CA PRO A 237 -15.03 -7.48 9.10
C PRO A 237 -14.24 -6.58 8.15
N VAL A 238 -13.00 -6.28 8.51
CA VAL A 238 -12.04 -5.55 7.70
C VAL A 238 -10.87 -6.48 7.38
N ILE A 239 -10.56 -6.70 6.11
CA ILE A 239 -9.34 -7.45 5.75
C ILE A 239 -8.11 -6.54 5.84
N VAL A 240 -6.92 -7.15 5.90
CA VAL A 240 -5.64 -6.44 5.98
C VAL A 240 -5.47 -5.50 4.77
N GLY A 241 -5.87 -5.97 3.58
CA GLY A 241 -5.70 -5.22 2.34
C GLY A 241 -4.27 -5.33 1.82
N THR A 242 -3.93 -4.54 0.81
CA THR A 242 -2.60 -4.60 0.16
C THR A 242 -2.34 -3.30 -0.63
N ASP A 243 -1.32 -3.29 -1.49
CA ASP A 243 -1.10 -2.22 -2.45
C ASP A 243 -2.04 -2.30 -3.67
N ASP A 244 -2.03 -1.23 -4.47
CA ASP A 244 -2.82 -1.11 -5.70
C ASP A 244 -2.39 -2.16 -6.74
N SER A 245 -1.10 -2.36 -6.93
CA SER A 245 -0.56 -3.25 -7.95
C SER A 245 -0.88 -4.72 -7.68
N GLY A 246 -0.78 -5.17 -6.42
CA GLY A 246 -1.17 -6.51 -6.00
C GLY A 246 -2.68 -6.76 -6.15
N ALA A 247 -3.51 -5.79 -5.76
CA ALA A 247 -4.96 -5.87 -5.91
C ALA A 247 -5.38 -5.91 -7.40
N GLU A 248 -4.76 -5.08 -8.26
CA GLU A 248 -4.99 -5.09 -9.71
C GLU A 248 -4.57 -6.43 -10.34
N ALA A 249 -3.43 -6.98 -9.95
CA ALA A 249 -2.96 -8.28 -10.45
C ALA A 249 -3.95 -9.40 -10.10
N ILE A 250 -4.45 -9.46 -8.86
CA ILE A 250 -5.49 -10.40 -8.43
C ILE A 250 -6.76 -10.20 -9.28
N SER A 251 -7.21 -8.95 -9.48
CA SER A 251 -8.43 -8.64 -10.22
C SER A 251 -8.39 -9.10 -11.67
N THR A 252 -7.18 -9.15 -12.26
CA THR A 252 -6.94 -9.61 -13.64
C THR A 252 -6.61 -11.11 -13.73
N GLY A 253 -6.59 -11.83 -12.60
CA GLY A 253 -6.44 -13.28 -12.54
C GLY A 253 -5.01 -13.79 -12.40
N VAL A 254 -4.09 -12.98 -11.89
CA VAL A 254 -2.74 -13.44 -11.51
C VAL A 254 -2.81 -14.20 -10.18
N VAL A 255 -3.38 -15.41 -10.24
CA VAL A 255 -3.59 -16.29 -9.08
C VAL A 255 -2.90 -17.66 -9.24
N ALA A 256 -2.06 -17.80 -10.27
CA ALA A 256 -1.31 -19.02 -10.54
C ALA A 256 -0.04 -18.69 -11.34
N PRO A 257 1.00 -19.57 -11.28
CA PRO A 257 2.22 -19.39 -12.05
C PRO A 257 1.92 -19.30 -13.56
N GLY A 258 2.65 -18.43 -14.25
CA GLY A 258 2.50 -18.20 -15.69
C GLY A 258 1.34 -17.27 -16.06
N LYS A 259 0.61 -16.72 -15.10
CA LYS A 259 -0.35 -15.64 -15.33
C LYS A 259 0.34 -14.31 -15.22
N MET A 260 0.02 -13.39 -16.12
CA MET A 260 0.65 -12.08 -16.18
C MET A 260 -0.41 -11.00 -16.34
N MET A 261 -0.26 -9.94 -15.55
CA MET A 261 -0.92 -8.65 -15.74
C MET A 261 0.02 -7.71 -16.50
N ILE A 262 -0.51 -6.93 -17.41
CA ILE A 262 0.17 -5.78 -17.99
C ILE A 262 -0.78 -4.59 -17.86
N GLN A 263 -0.38 -3.61 -17.05
CA GLN A 263 -1.11 -2.36 -16.90
C GLN A 263 -0.57 -1.34 -17.90
N PHE A 264 -1.45 -0.84 -18.77
CA PHE A 264 -1.16 0.20 -19.73
C PHE A 264 -1.77 1.53 -19.28
N GLY A 265 -0.91 2.50 -19.00
CA GLY A 265 -1.29 3.85 -18.63
C GLY A 265 -0.32 4.88 -19.25
N SER A 266 -0.06 5.95 -18.54
CA SER A 266 1.04 6.88 -18.84
C SER A 266 2.40 6.17 -18.73
N SER A 267 2.49 5.21 -17.81
CA SER A 267 3.55 4.20 -17.64
C SER A 267 3.05 2.81 -18.06
N ILE A 268 3.96 1.83 -18.11
CA ILE A 268 3.62 0.40 -18.16
C ILE A 268 4.17 -0.24 -16.90
N TYR A 269 3.37 -1.12 -16.30
CA TYR A 269 3.78 -1.99 -15.21
C TYR A 269 3.32 -3.43 -15.48
N MET A 270 4.15 -4.41 -15.16
CA MET A 270 3.88 -5.82 -15.41
C MET A 270 4.13 -6.62 -14.14
N ILE A 271 3.24 -7.56 -13.85
CA ILE A 271 3.41 -8.57 -12.80
C ILE A 271 3.19 -9.95 -13.41
N LEU A 272 4.17 -10.83 -13.26
CA LEU A 272 4.09 -12.23 -13.68
C LEU A 272 4.20 -13.14 -12.46
N GLY A 273 3.15 -13.92 -12.19
CA GLY A 273 3.18 -14.95 -11.14
C GLY A 273 4.16 -16.08 -11.49
N THR A 274 5.02 -16.45 -10.53
CA THR A 274 6.02 -17.52 -10.65
C THR A 274 5.90 -18.51 -9.51
N LYS A 275 6.50 -19.70 -9.64
CA LYS A 275 6.54 -20.72 -8.57
C LYS A 275 7.61 -20.43 -7.53
N GLU A 276 8.69 -19.81 -7.96
CA GLU A 276 9.90 -19.58 -7.18
C GLU A 276 10.41 -18.18 -7.47
N LEU A 277 11.18 -17.62 -6.57
CA LEU A 277 11.86 -16.34 -6.80
C LEU A 277 12.82 -16.45 -7.97
N VAL A 278 12.72 -15.55 -8.92
CA VAL A 278 13.60 -15.48 -10.11
C VAL A 278 14.76 -14.56 -9.80
N ASP A 279 15.98 -15.05 -9.99
CA ASP A 279 17.20 -14.26 -9.73
C ASP A 279 17.62 -13.46 -10.96
N ASP A 280 17.08 -12.25 -11.10
CA ASP A 280 17.45 -11.28 -12.15
C ASP A 280 17.38 -9.86 -11.55
N GLU A 281 18.53 -9.20 -11.42
CA GLU A 281 18.66 -7.87 -10.81
C GLU A 281 17.91 -6.73 -11.54
N ARG A 282 17.41 -6.98 -12.73
CA ARG A 282 16.62 -6.04 -13.53
C ARG A 282 15.14 -6.05 -13.15
N LEU A 283 14.71 -7.02 -12.34
CA LEU A 283 13.32 -7.26 -11.97
C LEU A 283 13.15 -7.11 -10.46
N TRP A 284 11.99 -6.62 -10.03
CA TRP A 284 11.55 -6.84 -8.67
C TRP A 284 11.11 -8.31 -8.56
N ARG A 285 11.49 -8.96 -7.45
CA ARG A 285 11.17 -10.36 -7.17
C ARG A 285 10.71 -10.48 -5.73
N GLU A 286 9.53 -11.02 -5.51
CA GLU A 286 8.91 -10.98 -4.20
C GLU A 286 8.07 -12.25 -3.95
N GLU A 287 7.79 -12.56 -2.68
CA GLU A 287 6.66 -13.43 -2.35
C GLU A 287 5.40 -12.65 -2.66
N PHE A 288 4.52 -13.24 -3.48
CA PHE A 288 3.34 -12.55 -3.95
C PHE A 288 2.20 -12.60 -2.92
N ILE A 289 1.24 -11.70 -3.08
CA ILE A 289 0.03 -11.60 -2.26
C ILE A 289 -0.78 -12.91 -2.17
N VAL A 290 -0.66 -13.82 -3.15
CA VAL A 290 -1.29 -15.14 -3.13
C VAL A 290 -0.34 -16.12 -2.42
N PRO A 291 -0.72 -16.70 -1.27
CA PRO A 291 0.15 -17.60 -0.52
C PRO A 291 0.73 -18.73 -1.38
N GLY A 292 2.06 -18.90 -1.32
CA GLY A 292 2.79 -19.92 -2.09
C GLY A 292 3.04 -19.56 -3.56
N LEU A 293 2.70 -18.37 -3.99
CA LEU A 293 3.07 -17.79 -5.27
C LEU A 293 4.18 -16.75 -5.05
N CYS A 294 5.12 -16.70 -5.97
CA CYS A 294 6.06 -15.58 -6.10
C CYS A 294 5.66 -14.74 -7.31
N ASP A 295 6.23 -13.56 -7.43
CA ASP A 295 6.12 -12.78 -8.64
C ASP A 295 7.47 -12.20 -9.08
N ILE A 296 7.50 -11.80 -10.33
CA ILE A 296 8.45 -10.86 -10.87
C ILE A 296 7.69 -9.70 -11.48
N SER A 297 8.19 -8.52 -11.22
CA SER A 297 7.58 -7.31 -11.76
C SER A 297 8.60 -6.39 -12.41
N ALA A 298 8.12 -5.60 -13.35
CA ALA A 298 8.91 -4.58 -14.05
C ALA A 298 8.01 -3.46 -14.55
N GLY A 299 8.59 -2.28 -14.71
CA GLY A 299 7.85 -1.14 -15.21
C GLY A 299 8.70 -0.12 -15.95
N THR A 300 8.05 0.78 -16.67
CA THR A 300 8.67 1.96 -17.28
C THR A 300 7.78 3.17 -17.09
N ASN A 301 8.40 4.30 -16.75
CA ASN A 301 7.70 5.56 -16.51
C ASN A 301 7.21 6.26 -17.79
N ALA A 302 7.54 5.75 -18.98
CA ALA A 302 7.22 6.36 -20.26
C ALA A 302 6.64 5.34 -21.25
N ALA A 303 5.31 5.33 -21.37
CA ALA A 303 4.58 4.50 -22.34
C ALA A 303 3.51 5.32 -23.07
N GLY A 304 2.30 5.41 -22.55
CA GLY A 304 1.23 6.20 -23.13
C GLY A 304 1.52 7.71 -23.19
N SER A 305 2.36 8.21 -22.28
CA SER A 305 2.87 9.59 -22.37
C SER A 305 3.78 9.80 -23.57
N LEU A 306 4.60 8.80 -23.92
CA LEU A 306 5.48 8.84 -25.10
C LEU A 306 4.66 8.77 -26.40
N THR A 307 3.71 7.85 -26.51
CA THR A 307 2.86 7.71 -27.70
C THR A 307 2.05 8.98 -27.97
N ARG A 308 1.48 9.61 -26.94
CA ARG A 308 0.80 10.92 -27.09
C ARG A 308 1.75 12.04 -27.55
N SER A 309 3.01 12.00 -27.13
CA SER A 309 4.03 12.96 -27.56
C SER A 309 4.37 12.76 -29.04
N GLU A 310 4.48 11.54 -29.51
CA GLU A 310 4.77 11.23 -30.92
C GLU A 310 3.56 11.56 -31.81
N GLU A 311 2.33 11.27 -31.40
CA GLU A 311 1.12 11.67 -32.12
C GLU A 311 1.04 13.20 -32.33
N ARG A 312 1.46 14.00 -31.36
CA ARG A 312 1.51 15.48 -31.47
C ARG A 312 2.62 15.99 -32.38
N ARG A 313 3.67 15.18 -32.64
CA ARG A 313 4.76 15.54 -33.53
C ARG A 313 4.46 15.20 -35.00
N VAL A 314 3.60 14.24 -35.25
CA VAL A 314 3.22 13.76 -36.59
C VAL A 314 1.96 14.46 -37.13
N GLY A 315 1.17 15.12 -36.30
CA GLY A 315 0.00 15.93 -36.65
C GLY A 315 0.32 17.40 -36.66
#